data_2031c2c5c0cd2a0e510f9fbdf35911f5
#
_entry.id   2031c2c5c0cd2a0e510f9fbdf35911f5
#
_cell.length_a   1.000
_cell.length_b   1.000
_cell.length_c   1.000
_cell.angle_alpha   90.00
_cell.angle_beta   90.00
_cell.angle_gamma   90.00
#
_symmetry.space_group_name_H-M   'P 1'
#
loop_
_entity.id
_entity.type
_entity.pdbx_description
1 polymer ?
#
loop_
_entity_poly.entity_id
_entity_poly.type
_entity_poly.pdbx_seq_one_letter_code
_entity_poly.pdbx_strand_id
1 'polypeptide(L)'
;METMTLGFRIRPVASDVALDDACVVRAESYGHHLPEMKSAYSEPDDLDRDGSATTFLAIDKVSGAPIGSVRIQLSTLGSTLLLERSWAAPDWLQTLPRAELTRMSVVSGADPMVKLLLWKAGLYYCLANQMHCMVIGARKPALIRQYASLGFEPLTTEPVPFAHAGHLPHHVLWFNVATLERRWYESNHRLYGFMFGTHHPDLDLFGPRWRPSPPAPVEVVPS
;
A
#
# COMPACT_ATOMS: atom_id res chain seq x y z
N MET A 1 -4.45 13.55 22.89
CA MET A 1 -3.80 12.84 21.76
C MET A 1 -2.30 12.97 21.99
N GLU A 2 -1.62 11.85 22.10
CA GLU A 2 -0.17 11.80 22.26
C GLU A 2 0.55 12.17 20.97
N THR A 3 1.72 12.80 21.03
CA THR A 3 2.54 13.13 19.85
C THR A 3 3.84 12.35 19.89
N MET A 4 4.15 11.62 18.83
CA MET A 4 5.36 10.82 18.70
C MET A 4 6.13 11.24 17.45
N THR A 5 7.37 11.71 17.63
CA THR A 5 8.31 11.97 16.52
C THR A 5 9.07 10.68 16.18
N LEU A 6 9.41 10.51 14.91
CA LEU A 6 10.05 9.32 14.38
C LEU A 6 11.47 9.64 13.89
N GLY A 7 12.34 8.62 13.82
CA GLY A 7 13.64 8.71 13.16
C GLY A 7 13.55 8.77 11.63
N PHE A 8 12.37 8.63 11.07
CA PHE A 8 12.07 8.65 9.63
C PHE A 8 10.81 9.48 9.35
N ARG A 9 10.55 9.79 8.11
CA ARG A 9 9.31 10.42 7.64
C ARG A 9 8.66 9.57 6.56
N ILE A 10 7.32 9.59 6.51
CA ILE A 10 6.54 8.95 5.47
C ILE A 10 5.79 10.02 4.69
N ARG A 11 5.90 9.99 3.36
CA ARG A 11 5.22 10.92 2.47
C ARG A 11 4.83 10.26 1.15
N PRO A 12 3.86 10.81 0.41
CA PRO A 12 3.59 10.36 -0.94
C PRO A 12 4.82 10.57 -1.84
N VAL A 13 5.03 9.67 -2.77
CA VAL A 13 5.98 9.84 -3.86
C VAL A 13 5.54 11.03 -4.73
N ALA A 14 6.44 11.98 -5.00
CA ALA A 14 6.15 13.23 -5.69
C ALA A 14 7.02 13.48 -6.94
N SER A 15 7.96 12.59 -7.25
CA SER A 15 8.87 12.70 -8.39
C SER A 15 9.28 11.32 -8.90
N ASP A 16 9.82 11.27 -10.12
CA ASP A 16 10.37 10.05 -10.70
C ASP A 16 11.49 9.48 -9.83
N VAL A 17 12.39 10.34 -9.31
CA VAL A 17 13.47 9.91 -8.40
C VAL A 17 12.90 9.24 -7.15
N ALA A 18 11.86 9.80 -6.54
CA ALA A 18 11.24 9.19 -5.36
C ALA A 18 10.48 7.89 -5.70
N LEU A 19 9.99 7.75 -6.94
CA LEU A 19 9.38 6.52 -7.43
C LEU A 19 10.44 5.44 -7.65
N ASP A 20 11.59 5.79 -8.22
CA ASP A 20 12.74 4.90 -8.35
C ASP A 20 13.24 4.44 -6.97
N ASP A 21 13.34 5.34 -5.99
CA ASP A 21 13.65 5.00 -4.59
C ASP A 21 12.68 3.95 -4.03
N ALA A 22 11.38 4.08 -4.30
CA ALA A 22 10.39 3.10 -3.88
C ALA A 22 10.60 1.75 -4.57
N CYS A 23 11.01 1.73 -5.84
CA CYS A 23 11.34 0.51 -6.58
C CYS A 23 12.61 -0.16 -6.05
N VAL A 24 13.63 0.62 -5.68
CA VAL A 24 14.82 0.09 -5.00
C VAL A 24 14.45 -0.65 -3.71
N VAL A 25 13.65 -0.03 -2.84
CA VAL A 25 13.16 -0.66 -1.60
C VAL A 25 12.37 -1.94 -1.89
N ARG A 26 11.51 -1.92 -2.93
CA ARG A 26 10.73 -3.10 -3.34
C ARG A 26 11.65 -4.23 -3.82
N ALA A 27 12.59 -3.92 -4.70
CA ALA A 27 13.53 -4.90 -5.26
C ALA A 27 14.42 -5.54 -4.17
N GLU A 28 14.88 -4.75 -3.20
CA GLU A 28 15.66 -5.26 -2.08
C GLU A 28 14.81 -6.16 -1.18
N SER A 29 13.66 -5.68 -0.72
CA SER A 29 12.80 -6.41 0.20
C SER A 29 12.22 -7.70 -0.40
N TYR A 30 11.73 -7.65 -1.63
CA TYR A 30 11.19 -8.84 -2.32
C TYR A 30 12.30 -9.77 -2.79
N GLY A 31 13.41 -9.23 -3.31
CA GLY A 31 14.54 -10.02 -3.80
C GLY A 31 15.19 -10.89 -2.71
N HIS A 32 15.11 -10.49 -1.45
CA HIS A 32 15.54 -11.33 -0.33
C HIS A 32 14.68 -12.61 -0.17
N HIS A 33 13.41 -12.56 -0.52
CA HIS A 33 12.46 -13.66 -0.34
C HIS A 33 12.06 -14.37 -1.63
N LEU A 34 12.19 -13.69 -2.77
CA LEU A 34 11.79 -14.10 -4.12
C LEU A 34 12.79 -13.52 -5.12
N PRO A 35 14.03 -14.07 -5.20
CA PRO A 35 15.08 -13.52 -6.05
C PRO A 35 14.67 -13.35 -7.52
N GLU A 36 13.82 -14.25 -8.02
CA GLU A 36 13.28 -14.24 -9.38
C GLU A 36 12.38 -13.03 -9.66
N MET A 37 11.79 -12.43 -8.63
CA MET A 37 10.91 -11.26 -8.75
C MET A 37 11.67 -9.94 -8.58
N LYS A 38 12.97 -9.96 -8.23
CA LYS A 38 13.75 -8.75 -7.96
C LYS A 38 13.72 -7.78 -9.14
N SER A 39 13.95 -8.30 -10.35
CA SER A 39 13.94 -7.49 -11.58
C SER A 39 12.56 -6.87 -11.84
N ALA A 40 11.49 -7.63 -11.66
CA ALA A 40 10.12 -7.13 -11.86
C ALA A 40 9.71 -6.02 -10.88
N TYR A 41 10.39 -5.91 -9.73
CA TYR A 41 10.11 -4.89 -8.71
C TYR A 41 11.11 -3.73 -8.70
N SER A 42 12.17 -3.79 -9.51
CA SER A 42 13.18 -2.74 -9.62
C SER A 42 12.77 -1.56 -10.50
N GLU A 43 11.65 -1.68 -11.21
CA GLU A 43 11.12 -0.65 -12.07
C GLU A 43 9.65 -0.35 -11.76
N PRO A 44 9.18 0.89 -12.03
CA PRO A 44 7.77 1.22 -11.94
C PRO A 44 6.92 0.37 -12.90
N ASP A 45 5.82 -0.19 -12.39
CA ASP A 45 4.81 -0.88 -13.21
C ASP A 45 3.74 0.10 -13.75
N ASP A 46 2.76 -0.42 -14.50
CA ASP A 46 1.74 0.41 -15.13
C ASP A 46 0.95 1.26 -14.11
N LEU A 47 0.62 0.70 -12.93
CA LEU A 47 -0.10 1.44 -11.89
C LEU A 47 0.73 2.57 -11.26
N ASP A 48 2.04 2.41 -11.25
CA ASP A 48 2.95 3.47 -10.80
C ASP A 48 3.05 4.57 -11.88
N ARG A 49 3.05 4.19 -13.17
CA ARG A 49 3.25 5.10 -14.31
C ARG A 49 2.00 5.87 -14.73
N ASP A 50 0.82 5.28 -14.60
CA ASP A 50 -0.44 5.93 -14.98
C ASP A 50 -1.05 6.80 -13.86
N GLY A 51 -0.44 6.75 -12.64
CA GLY A 51 -0.91 7.50 -11.49
C GLY A 51 -2.23 6.98 -10.89
N SER A 52 -2.66 5.77 -11.27
CA SER A 52 -3.88 5.14 -10.74
C SER A 52 -3.71 4.67 -9.28
N ALA A 53 -2.49 4.65 -8.79
CA ALA A 53 -2.17 4.33 -7.40
C ALA A 53 -1.31 5.42 -6.75
N THR A 54 -1.35 5.49 -5.42
CA THR A 54 -0.47 6.36 -4.63
C THR A 54 0.54 5.49 -3.88
N THR A 55 1.82 5.78 -4.09
CA THR A 55 2.92 5.15 -3.34
C THR A 55 3.36 6.07 -2.22
N PHE A 56 3.47 5.54 -1.01
CA PHE A 56 4.09 6.19 0.14
C PHE A 56 5.50 5.65 0.33
N LEU A 57 6.45 6.54 0.62
CA LEU A 57 7.86 6.24 0.83
C LEU A 57 8.27 6.66 2.24
N ALA A 58 8.88 5.73 2.98
CA ALA A 58 9.52 6.01 4.25
C ALA A 58 11.00 6.33 4.01
N ILE A 59 11.46 7.46 4.54
CA ILE A 59 12.82 7.98 4.36
C ILE A 59 13.44 8.20 5.74
N ASP A 60 14.58 7.61 5.99
CA ASP A 60 15.37 7.85 7.21
C ASP A 60 15.81 9.31 7.28
N LYS A 61 15.66 9.95 8.45
CA LYS A 61 15.95 11.38 8.60
C LYS A 61 17.44 11.71 8.68
N VAL A 62 18.26 10.74 9.09
CA VAL A 62 19.69 10.93 9.29
C VAL A 62 20.44 10.71 7.98
N SER A 63 20.20 9.57 7.34
CA SER A 63 20.89 9.20 6.10
C SER A 63 20.23 9.73 4.84
N GLY A 64 18.94 10.08 4.89
CA GLY A 64 18.15 10.40 3.71
C GLY A 64 17.79 9.16 2.85
N ALA A 65 18.16 7.96 3.29
CA ALA A 65 17.92 6.74 2.52
C ALA A 65 16.45 6.31 2.55
N PRO A 66 15.91 5.74 1.46
CA PRO A 66 14.61 5.11 1.43
C PRO A 66 14.67 3.78 2.20
N ILE A 67 13.76 3.59 3.16
CA ILE A 67 13.77 2.44 4.07
C ILE A 67 12.49 1.62 4.06
N GLY A 68 11.46 2.08 3.37
CA GLY A 68 10.20 1.36 3.25
C GLY A 68 9.25 2.00 2.25
N SER A 69 8.38 1.21 1.65
CA SER A 69 7.33 1.73 0.75
C SER A 69 6.05 0.92 0.86
N VAL A 70 4.93 1.53 0.49
CA VAL A 70 3.63 0.88 0.31
C VAL A 70 2.88 1.58 -0.81
N ARG A 71 2.17 0.82 -1.63
CA ARG A 71 1.31 1.35 -2.68
C ARG A 71 -0.16 1.09 -2.37
N ILE A 72 -1.00 2.08 -2.65
CA ILE A 72 -2.44 2.03 -2.43
C ILE A 72 -3.13 2.43 -3.71
N GLN A 73 -3.94 1.52 -4.23
CA GLN A 73 -4.86 1.77 -5.33
C GLN A 73 -6.25 2.00 -4.75
N LEU A 74 -6.94 3.03 -5.20
CA LEU A 74 -8.34 3.30 -4.84
C LEU A 74 -9.24 2.88 -6.01
N SER A 75 -10.37 2.26 -5.70
CA SER A 75 -11.40 1.91 -6.67
C SER A 75 -12.73 2.48 -6.23
N THR A 76 -13.27 3.33 -7.08
CA THR A 76 -14.66 3.80 -7.01
C THR A 76 -15.54 2.93 -7.90
N LEU A 77 -16.85 3.19 -7.93
CA LEU A 77 -17.77 2.47 -8.83
C LEU A 77 -17.27 2.47 -10.28
N GLY A 78 -17.16 1.28 -10.84
CA GLY A 78 -16.77 1.09 -12.26
C GLY A 78 -15.28 0.96 -12.53
N SER A 79 -14.38 1.09 -11.51
CA SER A 79 -12.95 0.81 -11.67
C SER A 79 -12.56 -0.51 -11.01
N THR A 80 -11.48 -1.12 -11.49
CA THR A 80 -11.01 -2.45 -11.10
C THR A 80 -9.69 -2.35 -10.33
N LEU A 81 -9.59 -3.05 -9.21
CA LEU A 81 -8.33 -3.20 -8.46
C LEU A 81 -7.38 -4.18 -9.16
N LEU A 82 -6.09 -4.10 -8.85
CA LEU A 82 -5.07 -4.95 -9.46
C LEU A 82 -5.34 -6.45 -9.23
N LEU A 83 -5.72 -6.83 -8.01
CA LEU A 83 -6.04 -8.22 -7.67
C LEU A 83 -7.28 -8.74 -8.42
N GLU A 84 -8.23 -7.86 -8.75
CA GLU A 84 -9.47 -8.21 -9.46
C GLU A 84 -9.21 -8.57 -10.93
N ARG A 85 -8.03 -8.25 -11.46
CA ARG A 85 -7.58 -8.74 -12.79
C ARG A 85 -7.33 -10.25 -12.81
N SER A 86 -7.13 -10.87 -11.64
CA SER A 86 -6.87 -12.30 -11.49
C SER A 86 -7.94 -13.04 -10.68
N TRP A 87 -8.87 -12.30 -10.08
CA TRP A 87 -9.90 -12.85 -9.20
C TRP A 87 -11.21 -12.07 -9.33
N ALA A 88 -12.30 -12.78 -9.57
CA ALA A 88 -13.62 -12.16 -9.61
C ALA A 88 -14.07 -11.80 -8.19
N ALA A 89 -14.06 -10.52 -7.86
CA ALA A 89 -14.55 -10.03 -6.57
C ALA A 89 -16.07 -10.29 -6.46
N PRO A 90 -16.58 -10.65 -5.27
CA PRO A 90 -18.02 -10.82 -5.07
C PRO A 90 -18.78 -9.50 -5.31
N ASP A 91 -20.01 -9.60 -5.80
CA ASP A 91 -20.83 -8.45 -6.20
C ASP A 91 -20.94 -7.39 -5.11
N TRP A 92 -21.15 -7.83 -3.85
CA TRP A 92 -21.26 -6.91 -2.72
C TRP A 92 -19.98 -6.07 -2.53
N LEU A 93 -18.80 -6.61 -2.82
CA LEU A 93 -17.54 -5.90 -2.72
C LEU A 93 -17.37 -4.89 -3.86
N GLN A 94 -17.80 -5.27 -5.06
CA GLN A 94 -17.72 -4.42 -6.26
C GLN A 94 -18.59 -3.16 -6.14
N THR A 95 -19.66 -3.20 -5.35
CA THR A 95 -20.54 -2.04 -5.11
C THR A 95 -20.01 -1.04 -4.08
N LEU A 96 -18.90 -1.36 -3.39
CA LEU A 96 -18.33 -0.50 -2.35
C LEU A 96 -17.10 0.28 -2.87
N PRO A 97 -16.91 1.53 -2.42
CA PRO A 97 -15.63 2.20 -2.51
C PRO A 97 -14.58 1.37 -1.75
N ARG A 98 -13.55 0.91 -2.45
CA ARG A 98 -12.58 -0.03 -1.91
C ARG A 98 -11.16 0.33 -2.30
N ALA A 99 -10.21 -0.11 -1.50
CA ALA A 99 -8.79 0.12 -1.75
C ALA A 99 -8.04 -1.21 -1.77
N GLU A 100 -6.98 -1.27 -2.57
CA GLU A 100 -6.00 -2.36 -2.51
C GLU A 100 -4.67 -1.83 -1.99
N LEU A 101 -4.12 -2.50 -0.98
CA LEU A 101 -2.79 -2.24 -0.47
C LEU A 101 -1.82 -3.28 -1.03
N THR A 102 -0.81 -2.80 -1.75
CA THR A 102 0.20 -3.64 -2.41
C THR A 102 1.61 -3.12 -2.16
N ARG A 103 2.61 -3.89 -2.57
CA ARG A 103 4.02 -3.47 -2.55
C ARG A 103 4.52 -3.00 -1.17
N MET A 104 3.93 -3.51 -0.08
CA MET A 104 4.44 -3.25 1.27
C MET A 104 5.83 -3.85 1.41
N SER A 105 6.83 -3.00 1.52
CA SER A 105 8.25 -3.34 1.52
C SER A 105 8.98 -2.54 2.60
N VAL A 106 9.90 -3.18 3.30
CA VAL A 106 10.77 -2.54 4.30
C VAL A 106 12.15 -3.18 4.17
N VAL A 107 13.20 -2.38 4.13
CA VAL A 107 14.58 -2.88 4.03
C VAL A 107 14.97 -3.63 5.30
N SER A 108 15.88 -4.59 5.16
CA SER A 108 16.39 -5.36 6.30
C SER A 108 17.10 -4.45 7.30
N GLY A 109 16.83 -4.65 8.59
CA GLY A 109 17.44 -3.85 9.66
C GLY A 109 16.80 -2.48 9.90
N ALA A 110 15.81 -2.06 9.12
CA ALA A 110 15.06 -0.84 9.41
C ALA A 110 14.24 -0.97 10.72
N ASP A 111 13.91 0.19 11.31
CA ASP A 111 13.05 0.26 12.49
C ASP A 111 11.73 -0.50 12.25
N PRO A 112 11.34 -1.45 13.12
CA PRO A 112 10.08 -2.18 13.02
C PRO A 112 8.83 -1.27 12.92
N MET A 113 8.93 -0.04 13.43
CA MET A 113 7.87 0.97 13.34
C MET A 113 7.60 1.40 11.90
N VAL A 114 8.56 1.31 10.98
CA VAL A 114 8.39 1.68 9.56
C VAL A 114 7.20 0.93 8.95
N LYS A 115 7.15 -0.40 9.12
CA LYS A 115 6.05 -1.21 8.58
C LYS A 115 4.70 -0.82 9.18
N LEU A 116 4.67 -0.56 10.48
CA LEU A 116 3.45 -0.21 11.19
C LEU A 116 2.94 1.18 10.77
N LEU A 117 3.86 2.14 10.56
CA LEU A 117 3.52 3.49 10.08
C LEU A 117 3.12 3.51 8.60
N LEU A 118 3.73 2.68 7.76
CA LEU A 118 3.28 2.51 6.37
C LEU A 118 1.86 1.93 6.31
N TRP A 119 1.54 0.99 7.21
CA TRP A 119 0.17 0.49 7.33
C TRP A 119 -0.79 1.59 7.84
N LYS A 120 -0.37 2.39 8.83
CA LYS A 120 -1.14 3.55 9.31
C LYS A 120 -1.36 4.57 8.19
N ALA A 121 -0.35 4.86 7.37
CA ALA A 121 -0.47 5.71 6.19
C ALA A 121 -1.56 5.21 5.25
N GLY A 122 -1.54 3.91 4.93
CA GLY A 122 -2.55 3.28 4.08
C GLY A 122 -3.96 3.38 4.65
N LEU A 123 -4.13 3.08 5.93
CA LEU A 123 -5.40 3.18 6.61
C LEU A 123 -5.97 4.61 6.57
N TYR A 124 -5.16 5.59 6.98
CA TYR A 124 -5.61 6.99 7.03
C TYR A 124 -5.84 7.56 5.62
N TYR A 125 -5.07 7.11 4.63
CA TYR A 125 -5.31 7.47 3.24
C TYR A 125 -6.66 6.92 2.74
N CYS A 126 -7.01 5.68 3.12
CA CYS A 126 -8.32 5.11 2.82
C CYS A 126 -9.45 5.87 3.53
N LEU A 127 -9.30 6.20 4.81
CA LEU A 127 -10.28 6.99 5.58
C LEU A 127 -10.50 8.37 4.95
N ALA A 128 -9.42 9.07 4.60
CA ALA A 128 -9.48 10.41 4.00
C ALA A 128 -10.14 10.42 2.60
N ASN A 129 -10.06 9.30 1.88
CA ASN A 129 -10.71 9.11 0.58
C ASN A 129 -12.06 8.37 0.67
N GLN A 130 -12.60 8.21 1.88
CA GLN A 130 -13.91 7.59 2.14
C GLN A 130 -14.04 6.16 1.60
N MET A 131 -12.93 5.41 1.61
CA MET A 131 -12.98 4.00 1.24
C MET A 131 -13.71 3.20 2.32
N HIS A 132 -14.63 2.35 1.91
CA HIS A 132 -15.41 1.52 2.82
C HIS A 132 -14.62 0.32 3.32
N CYS A 133 -13.83 -0.27 2.46
CA CYS A 133 -13.01 -1.43 2.79
C CYS A 133 -11.63 -1.40 2.11
N MET A 134 -10.73 -2.22 2.64
CA MET A 134 -9.40 -2.48 2.09
C MET A 134 -9.25 -3.97 1.81
N VAL A 135 -8.64 -4.30 0.68
CA VAL A 135 -8.29 -5.66 0.29
C VAL A 135 -6.79 -5.82 0.11
N ILE A 136 -6.29 -7.00 0.35
CA ILE A 136 -4.88 -7.36 0.18
C ILE A 136 -4.74 -8.81 -0.31
N GLY A 137 -3.66 -9.09 -1.01
CA GLY A 137 -3.21 -10.45 -1.29
C GLY A 137 -2.13 -10.89 -0.30
N ALA A 138 -2.27 -12.05 0.32
CA ALA A 138 -1.29 -12.61 1.24
C ALA A 138 -0.98 -14.09 0.91
N ARG A 139 0.32 -14.43 0.83
CA ARG A 139 0.76 -15.79 0.46
C ARG A 139 1.24 -16.61 1.64
N LYS A 140 2.08 -16.01 2.49
CA LYS A 140 2.73 -16.72 3.59
C LYS A 140 1.77 -16.83 4.79
N PRO A 141 1.62 -18.03 5.42
CA PRO A 141 0.74 -18.19 6.59
C PRO A 141 1.05 -17.21 7.74
N ALA A 142 2.33 -16.87 7.96
CA ALA A 142 2.72 -15.89 8.97
C ALA A 142 2.17 -14.49 8.65
N LEU A 143 2.17 -14.10 7.37
CA LEU A 143 1.63 -12.81 6.93
C LEU A 143 0.10 -12.80 7.04
N ILE A 144 -0.58 -13.89 6.68
CA ILE A 144 -2.03 -14.04 6.85
C ILE A 144 -2.41 -13.87 8.32
N ARG A 145 -1.70 -14.55 9.24
CA ARG A 145 -1.93 -14.38 10.70
C ARG A 145 -1.67 -12.95 11.17
N GLN A 146 -0.63 -12.30 10.64
CA GLN A 146 -0.36 -10.89 10.96
C GLN A 146 -1.52 -9.99 10.52
N TYR A 147 -2.04 -10.15 9.32
CA TYR A 147 -3.19 -9.38 8.84
C TYR A 147 -4.47 -9.72 9.61
N ALA A 148 -4.71 -10.98 9.94
CA ALA A 148 -5.84 -11.37 10.80
C ALA A 148 -5.77 -10.67 12.16
N SER A 149 -4.58 -10.50 12.75
CA SER A 149 -4.42 -9.75 14.01
C SER A 149 -4.70 -8.25 13.88
N LEU A 150 -4.77 -7.72 12.65
CA LEU A 150 -5.18 -6.35 12.35
C LEU A 150 -6.68 -6.26 11.99
N GLY A 151 -7.40 -7.39 12.01
CA GLY A 151 -8.82 -7.45 11.74
C GLY A 151 -9.19 -7.77 10.29
N PHE A 152 -8.22 -8.23 9.47
CA PHE A 152 -8.53 -8.76 8.15
C PHE A 152 -9.17 -10.13 8.24
N GLU A 153 -10.12 -10.37 7.37
CA GLU A 153 -10.87 -11.62 7.23
C GLU A 153 -10.62 -12.22 5.83
N PRO A 154 -10.59 -13.54 5.69
CA PRO A 154 -10.39 -14.16 4.37
C PRO A 154 -11.63 -13.97 3.49
N LEU A 155 -11.42 -13.60 2.23
CA LEU A 155 -12.43 -13.58 1.16
C LEU A 155 -12.38 -14.86 0.31
N THR A 156 -11.22 -15.52 0.25
CA THR A 156 -11.05 -16.75 -0.52
C THR A 156 -10.69 -17.90 0.40
N THR A 157 -11.32 -19.06 0.20
CA THR A 157 -10.95 -20.32 0.85
C THR A 157 -9.69 -20.91 0.21
N GLU A 158 -9.63 -20.86 -1.12
CA GLU A 158 -8.49 -21.33 -1.90
C GLU A 158 -7.62 -20.15 -2.37
N PRO A 159 -6.32 -20.36 -2.50
CA PRO A 159 -5.43 -19.32 -3.02
C PRO A 159 -5.64 -19.08 -4.51
N VAL A 160 -5.55 -17.81 -4.92
CA VAL A 160 -5.70 -17.34 -6.29
C VAL A 160 -4.31 -17.05 -6.89
N PRO A 161 -3.99 -17.52 -8.10
CA PRO A 161 -2.74 -17.18 -8.78
C PRO A 161 -2.81 -15.76 -9.33
N PHE A 162 -2.03 -14.83 -8.76
CA PHE A 162 -1.99 -13.44 -9.21
C PHE A 162 -1.02 -13.24 -10.37
N ALA A 163 -1.51 -12.83 -11.53
CA ALA A 163 -0.70 -12.58 -12.73
C ALA A 163 0.41 -11.55 -12.48
N HIS A 164 0.09 -10.46 -11.77
CA HIS A 164 1.04 -9.40 -11.42
C HIS A 164 2.10 -9.79 -10.37
N ALA A 165 1.98 -10.99 -9.81
CA ALA A 165 2.92 -11.58 -8.85
C ALA A 165 3.53 -12.89 -9.37
N GLY A 166 3.71 -13.04 -10.69
CA GLY A 166 4.29 -14.22 -11.30
C GLY A 166 3.43 -15.47 -11.15
N HIS A 167 2.11 -15.33 -11.13
CA HIS A 167 1.13 -16.40 -10.90
C HIS A 167 1.29 -17.12 -9.56
N LEU A 168 1.97 -16.50 -8.61
CA LEU A 168 2.10 -17.08 -7.26
C LEU A 168 0.74 -17.07 -6.55
N PRO A 169 0.41 -18.17 -5.81
CA PRO A 169 -0.87 -18.30 -5.13
C PRO A 169 -0.96 -17.36 -3.92
N HIS A 170 -2.06 -16.60 -3.81
CA HIS A 170 -2.35 -15.68 -2.70
C HIS A 170 -3.77 -15.88 -2.20
N HIS A 171 -3.97 -15.81 -0.90
CA HIS A 171 -5.30 -15.61 -0.33
C HIS A 171 -5.67 -14.14 -0.39
N VAL A 172 -6.90 -13.84 -0.79
CA VAL A 172 -7.46 -12.49 -0.73
C VAL A 172 -8.05 -12.29 0.66
N LEU A 173 -7.62 -11.22 1.31
CA LEU A 173 -8.12 -10.81 2.62
C LEU A 173 -8.72 -9.41 2.50
N TRP A 174 -9.71 -9.11 3.33
CA TRP A 174 -10.34 -7.80 3.39
C TRP A 174 -10.58 -7.36 4.83
N PHE A 175 -10.77 -6.07 5.03
CA PHE A 175 -11.34 -5.57 6.27
C PHE A 175 -12.16 -4.29 6.03
N ASN A 176 -13.12 -4.05 6.93
CA ASN A 176 -13.99 -2.88 6.87
C ASN A 176 -13.28 -1.67 7.49
N VAL A 177 -12.86 -0.71 6.64
CA VAL A 177 -12.19 0.53 7.04
C VAL A 177 -13.13 1.43 7.84
N ALA A 178 -14.39 1.54 7.42
CA ALA A 178 -15.37 2.45 8.00
C ALA A 178 -15.71 2.13 9.45
N THR A 179 -15.59 0.88 9.86
CA THR A 179 -15.94 0.43 11.23
C THR A 179 -14.73 0.10 12.10
N LEU A 180 -13.50 0.18 11.55
CA LEU A 180 -12.29 -0.30 12.20
C LEU A 180 -12.04 0.40 13.55
N GLU A 181 -12.10 1.72 13.59
CA GLU A 181 -11.85 2.49 14.80
C GLU A 181 -12.76 2.07 15.93
N ARG A 182 -14.08 1.98 15.66
CA ARG A 182 -15.08 1.52 16.64
C ARG A 182 -14.80 0.09 17.10
N ARG A 183 -14.58 -0.84 16.17
CA ARG A 183 -14.31 -2.26 16.50
C ARG A 183 -13.07 -2.40 17.38
N TRP A 184 -12.01 -1.65 17.10
CA TRP A 184 -10.78 -1.68 17.88
C TRP A 184 -10.95 -1.03 19.26
N TYR A 185 -11.73 0.04 19.35
CA TYR A 185 -12.08 0.65 20.63
C TYR A 185 -12.87 -0.33 21.51
N GLU A 186 -13.94 -0.90 20.99
CA GLU A 186 -14.81 -1.84 21.70
C GLU A 186 -14.09 -3.13 22.15
N SER A 187 -13.13 -3.60 21.35
CA SER A 187 -12.34 -4.80 21.67
C SER A 187 -11.08 -4.53 22.48
N ASN A 188 -10.82 -3.28 22.89
CA ASN A 188 -9.56 -2.88 23.52
C ASN A 188 -8.32 -3.35 22.73
N HIS A 189 -8.35 -3.19 21.40
CA HIS A 189 -7.29 -3.67 20.52
C HIS A 189 -5.97 -3.00 20.87
N ARG A 190 -4.89 -3.79 21.03
CA ARG A 190 -3.55 -3.34 21.48
C ARG A 190 -2.95 -2.18 20.68
N LEU A 191 -3.31 -2.04 19.40
CA LEU A 191 -2.82 -0.98 18.53
C LEU A 191 -3.77 0.24 18.45
N TYR A 192 -4.89 0.25 19.17
CA TYR A 192 -5.85 1.35 19.11
C TYR A 192 -5.21 2.69 19.46
N GLY A 193 -4.53 2.78 20.60
CA GLY A 193 -3.85 4.00 21.03
C GLY A 193 -2.83 4.50 20.02
N PHE A 194 -2.01 3.59 19.46
CA PHE A 194 -1.04 3.92 18.43
C PHE A 194 -1.70 4.41 17.13
N MET A 195 -2.74 3.72 16.67
CA MET A 195 -3.39 4.05 15.40
C MET A 195 -4.23 5.32 15.50
N PHE A 196 -5.07 5.44 16.51
CA PHE A 196 -6.07 6.50 16.59
C PHE A 196 -5.79 7.55 17.70
N GLY A 197 -5.03 7.18 18.72
CA GLY A 197 -4.71 8.05 19.85
C GLY A 197 -3.39 8.83 19.73
N THR A 198 -2.50 8.45 18.80
CA THR A 198 -1.18 9.05 18.65
C THR A 198 -1.06 9.82 17.36
N HIS A 199 -0.64 11.09 17.45
CA HIS A 199 -0.28 11.93 16.30
C HIS A 199 1.19 11.72 15.92
N HIS A 200 1.45 11.51 14.64
CA HIS A 200 2.80 11.38 14.09
C HIS A 200 3.04 12.51 13.09
N PRO A 201 3.73 13.59 13.47
CA PRO A 201 3.98 14.75 12.59
C PRO A 201 4.84 14.39 11.37
N ASP A 202 5.55 13.27 11.44
CA ASP A 202 6.38 12.74 10.36
C ASP A 202 5.61 11.90 9.33
N LEU A 203 4.31 11.72 9.53
CA LEU A 203 3.39 11.06 8.61
C LEU A 203 2.64 12.11 7.80
N ASP A 204 3.14 12.43 6.62
CA ASP A 204 2.48 13.32 5.66
C ASP A 204 1.68 12.50 4.65
N LEU A 205 0.35 12.65 4.66
CA LEU A 205 -0.56 11.94 3.76
C LEU A 205 -1.00 12.78 2.56
N PHE A 206 -0.81 14.10 2.64
CA PHE A 206 -1.43 15.07 1.73
C PHE A 206 -0.41 15.94 0.99
N GLY A 207 0.88 15.63 1.13
CA GLY A 207 1.95 16.26 0.36
C GLY A 207 1.78 16.08 -1.16
N PRO A 208 2.62 16.74 -1.96
CA PRO A 208 2.63 16.57 -3.40
C PRO A 208 2.69 15.09 -3.78
N ARG A 209 1.94 14.70 -4.82
CA ARG A 209 1.93 13.33 -5.36
C ARG A 209 2.50 13.36 -6.76
N TRP A 210 3.19 12.30 -7.11
CA TRP A 210 3.62 12.06 -8.48
C TRP A 210 2.41 11.99 -9.41
N ARG A 211 2.54 12.62 -10.56
CA ARG A 211 1.58 12.52 -11.66
C ARG A 211 2.38 12.30 -12.94
N PRO A 212 1.91 11.46 -13.86
CA PRO A 212 2.56 11.32 -15.15
C PRO A 212 2.67 12.68 -15.83
N SER A 213 3.82 12.94 -16.45
CA SER A 213 3.97 14.12 -17.31
C SER A 213 2.95 14.06 -18.44
N PRO A 214 2.29 15.17 -18.79
CA PRO A 214 1.42 15.19 -19.94
C PRO A 214 2.22 14.78 -21.19
N PRO A 215 1.60 14.03 -22.14
CA PRO A 215 2.28 13.68 -23.37
C PRO A 215 2.77 14.94 -24.07
N ALA A 216 4.00 14.88 -24.62
CA ALA A 216 4.54 15.97 -25.40
C ALA A 216 3.54 16.40 -26.50
N PRO A 217 3.39 17.70 -26.76
CA PRO A 217 2.51 18.16 -27.84
C PRO A 217 2.91 17.46 -29.14
N VAL A 218 1.95 16.85 -29.81
CA VAL A 218 2.18 16.28 -31.14
C VAL A 218 2.51 17.45 -32.05
N GLU A 219 3.75 17.53 -32.54
CA GLU A 219 4.10 18.46 -33.60
C GLU A 219 3.25 18.14 -34.83
N VAL A 220 2.27 18.98 -35.10
CA VAL A 220 1.51 18.93 -36.36
C VAL A 220 2.47 19.43 -37.43
N VAL A 221 3.06 18.50 -38.17
CA VAL A 221 3.83 18.84 -39.38
C VAL A 221 2.83 19.44 -40.40
N PRO A 222 3.00 20.72 -40.80
CA PRO A 222 2.14 21.31 -41.82
C PRO A 222 2.40 20.63 -43.15
N SER A 223 1.33 20.21 -43.80
CA SER A 223 1.32 19.62 -45.16
C SER A 223 1.68 20.64 -46.24
#